data_f8b5548de32f53f7df06480d6d97dc82
#
_entry.id   f8b5548de32f53f7df06480d6d97dc82
#
_cell.length_a   1.000
_cell.length_b   1.000
_cell.length_c   1.000
_cell.angle_alpha   90.00
_cell.angle_beta   90.00
_cell.angle_gamma   90.00
#
_symmetry.space_group_name_H-M   'P 1'
#
loop_
_entity.id
_entity.type
_entity.pdbx_description
1 polymer ?
#
loop_
_entity_poly.entity_id
_entity_poly.type
_entity_poly.pdbx_seq_one_letter_code
_entity_poly.pdbx_strand_id
1 'polypeptide(L)'
;MTSLKNPTAHQRRILEILLSKYESSRTFSGQNKVTQTFSVKPEDVFPDYSDDFTDTALISRFEEEVRELERAGLASVERDRRGISRIIANKDAMSEYPALLGVTDKRTTLNEAAEILRCHLGGHEYVRRLCAQQLERVAAMKKPDLAPDNVRLEQVLRCLDYILGNRSEILERELSIELFGDSKLFEKTVRSRVCTLLAGAVDDKDLLAGECEKSVWEARILEHFSVVRNPTYFYFKGDCEIRFTDGTSVSVTSAHPIALCSSSVGSIVSAETPCREVMTVENLTSFNRMQGEDTLFVYLSGYNDSPKTQFLRKLREDNPGKTWLHFGDIDPDGFYILSNLRRKTGIEFAPFLMGTEELEAYRDYCKPLEPNDVAKARSLIAAGEYPGVMEYLLAHNCKLEQEIISWKRANNASRRELCMT
;
A
#
# COMPACT_ATOMS: atom_id res chain seq x y z
N MET A 1 -48.61 -17.56 19.33
CA MET A 1 -47.30 -17.78 18.67
C MET A 1 -46.20 -17.51 19.69
N THR A 2 -45.43 -18.50 20.07
CA THR A 2 -44.34 -18.35 21.05
C THR A 2 -43.20 -17.61 20.33
N SER A 3 -42.93 -16.36 20.73
CA SER A 3 -41.87 -15.54 20.18
C SER A 3 -40.51 -16.14 20.58
N LEU A 4 -39.70 -16.59 19.60
CA LEU A 4 -38.33 -16.99 19.85
C LEU A 4 -37.49 -15.76 20.19
N LYS A 5 -37.07 -15.59 21.45
CA LYS A 5 -36.37 -14.39 21.90
C LYS A 5 -34.83 -14.47 21.77
N ASN A 6 -34.28 -15.67 21.97
CA ASN A 6 -32.82 -15.92 21.92
C ASN A 6 -32.56 -17.23 21.20
N PRO A 7 -32.19 -17.23 19.91
CA PRO A 7 -31.90 -18.46 19.18
C PRO A 7 -30.64 -19.15 19.72
N THR A 8 -30.70 -20.52 19.80
CA THR A 8 -29.52 -21.36 20.11
C THR A 8 -28.47 -21.24 19.01
N ALA A 9 -27.32 -21.85 19.22
CA ALA A 9 -26.24 -21.84 18.22
C ALA A 9 -26.67 -22.46 16.88
N HIS A 10 -27.40 -23.62 16.91
CA HIS A 10 -27.90 -24.24 15.70
C HIS A 10 -29.02 -23.43 15.06
N GLN A 11 -29.98 -22.93 15.85
CA GLN A 11 -31.05 -22.07 15.34
C GLN A 11 -30.48 -20.81 14.68
N ARG A 12 -29.51 -20.15 15.31
CA ARG A 12 -28.80 -18.99 14.76
C ARG A 12 -28.16 -19.35 13.41
N ARG A 13 -27.42 -20.46 13.34
CA ARG A 13 -26.75 -20.89 12.12
C ARG A 13 -27.72 -21.21 10.99
N ILE A 14 -28.86 -21.86 11.30
CA ILE A 14 -29.94 -22.10 10.33
C ILE A 14 -30.46 -20.77 9.75
N LEU A 15 -30.83 -19.82 10.63
CA LEU A 15 -31.35 -18.53 10.21
C LEU A 15 -30.35 -17.73 9.40
N GLU A 16 -29.04 -17.73 9.77
CA GLU A 16 -27.96 -17.07 9.03
C GLU A 16 -27.83 -17.61 7.59
N ILE A 17 -27.82 -18.94 7.44
CA ILE A 17 -27.69 -19.58 6.10
C ILE A 17 -28.92 -19.23 5.25
N LEU A 18 -30.13 -19.35 5.82
CA LEU A 18 -31.36 -19.06 5.10
C LEU A 18 -31.47 -17.59 4.69
N LEU A 19 -31.11 -16.67 5.59
CA LEU A 19 -31.08 -15.23 5.32
C LEU A 19 -30.06 -14.92 4.22
N SER A 20 -28.86 -15.45 4.30
CA SER A 20 -27.81 -15.27 3.29
C SER A 20 -28.22 -15.73 1.90
N LYS A 21 -28.88 -16.92 1.81
CA LYS A 21 -29.42 -17.46 0.55
C LYS A 21 -30.51 -16.55 -0.01
N TYR A 22 -31.41 -16.03 0.84
CA TYR A 22 -32.45 -15.10 0.43
C TYR A 22 -31.86 -13.79 -0.08
N GLU A 23 -31.00 -13.14 0.71
CA GLU A 23 -30.39 -11.86 0.38
C GLU A 23 -29.49 -11.89 -0.87
N SER A 24 -28.99 -13.09 -1.25
CA SER A 24 -28.22 -13.31 -2.47
C SER A 24 -29.09 -13.63 -3.68
N SER A 25 -30.39 -13.82 -3.51
CA SER A 25 -31.29 -14.29 -4.53
C SER A 25 -31.89 -13.17 -5.39
N ARG A 26 -32.39 -13.53 -6.59
CA ARG A 26 -33.18 -12.64 -7.42
C ARG A 26 -34.53 -12.29 -6.80
N THR A 27 -35.02 -13.08 -5.86
CA THR A 27 -36.26 -12.80 -5.12
C THR A 27 -36.10 -11.58 -4.22
N PHE A 28 -34.95 -11.44 -3.57
CA PHE A 28 -34.62 -10.26 -2.74
C PHE A 28 -34.60 -8.97 -3.57
N SER A 29 -34.03 -9.02 -4.77
CA SER A 29 -33.98 -7.86 -5.70
C SER A 29 -35.29 -7.58 -6.43
N GLY A 30 -36.34 -8.38 -6.24
CA GLY A 30 -37.63 -8.24 -6.94
C GLY A 30 -37.57 -8.60 -8.42
N GLN A 31 -36.49 -9.20 -8.91
CA GLN A 31 -36.29 -9.54 -10.32
C GLN A 31 -36.73 -10.98 -10.68
N ASN A 32 -37.30 -11.70 -9.73
CA ASN A 32 -37.65 -13.11 -9.93
C ASN A 32 -39.11 -13.30 -10.39
N LYS A 33 -39.30 -14.04 -11.48
CA LYS A 33 -40.63 -14.43 -12.01
C LYS A 33 -41.15 -15.77 -11.43
N VAL A 34 -40.27 -16.49 -10.70
CA VAL A 34 -40.60 -17.84 -10.17
C VAL A 34 -40.43 -17.81 -8.64
N THR A 35 -41.35 -18.53 -7.97
CA THR A 35 -41.27 -18.69 -6.52
C THR A 35 -40.06 -19.54 -6.15
N GLN A 36 -39.03 -18.93 -5.52
CA GLN A 36 -37.81 -19.62 -5.09
C GLN A 36 -37.95 -20.07 -3.64
N THR A 37 -37.52 -21.29 -3.33
CA THR A 37 -37.47 -21.84 -1.98
C THR A 37 -36.06 -21.76 -1.42
N PHE A 38 -35.91 -21.31 -0.19
CA PHE A 38 -34.62 -21.22 0.51
C PHE A 38 -34.57 -22.31 1.57
N SER A 39 -33.61 -23.19 1.48
CA SER A 39 -33.48 -24.33 2.39
C SER A 39 -32.03 -24.59 2.78
N VAL A 40 -31.86 -25.24 3.92
CA VAL A 40 -30.56 -25.70 4.46
C VAL A 40 -30.71 -27.18 4.84
N LYS A 41 -29.65 -27.96 4.61
CA LYS A 41 -29.60 -29.36 5.07
C LYS A 41 -29.17 -29.38 6.53
N PRO A 42 -29.62 -30.35 7.33
CA PRO A 42 -29.19 -30.51 8.72
C PRO A 42 -27.66 -30.59 8.84
N GLU A 43 -26.99 -31.29 7.94
CA GLU A 43 -25.53 -31.48 7.93
C GLU A 43 -24.76 -30.18 7.69
N ASP A 44 -25.34 -29.17 7.05
CA ASP A 44 -24.76 -27.85 6.87
C ASP A 44 -24.63 -27.06 8.21
N VAL A 45 -25.37 -27.53 9.25
CA VAL A 45 -25.45 -26.90 10.58
C VAL A 45 -24.90 -27.81 11.67
N PHE A 46 -25.21 -29.08 11.61
CA PHE A 46 -24.75 -30.14 12.48
C PHE A 46 -24.17 -31.27 11.61
N PRO A 47 -22.84 -31.24 11.33
CA PRO A 47 -22.19 -32.15 10.37
C PRO A 47 -22.44 -33.63 10.63
N ASP A 48 -22.47 -34.01 11.91
CA ASP A 48 -22.64 -35.41 12.33
C ASP A 48 -24.12 -35.87 12.44
N TYR A 49 -25.08 -35.06 11.93
CA TYR A 49 -26.51 -35.36 12.05
C TYR A 49 -26.91 -36.71 11.42
N SER A 50 -26.31 -37.07 10.31
CA SER A 50 -26.56 -38.30 9.57
C SER A 50 -25.54 -39.40 9.86
N ASP A 51 -24.66 -39.26 10.83
CA ASP A 51 -23.65 -40.26 11.23
C ASP A 51 -24.31 -41.28 12.17
N ASP A 52 -24.24 -42.58 11.83
CA ASP A 52 -24.80 -43.67 12.61
C ASP A 52 -24.18 -43.82 14.03
N PHE A 53 -23.03 -43.17 14.28
CA PHE A 53 -22.36 -43.20 15.57
C PHE A 53 -22.63 -41.95 16.42
N THR A 54 -23.40 -41.01 15.92
CA THR A 54 -23.72 -39.80 16.69
C THR A 54 -24.68 -40.11 17.83
N ASP A 55 -24.41 -39.52 19.00
CA ASP A 55 -25.26 -39.69 20.18
C ASP A 55 -26.68 -39.24 19.86
N THR A 56 -27.63 -40.16 20.06
CA THR A 56 -29.07 -39.93 19.84
C THR A 56 -29.62 -38.76 20.65
N ALA A 57 -29.02 -38.47 21.82
CA ALA A 57 -29.43 -37.33 22.63
C ALA A 57 -29.09 -35.99 21.94
N LEU A 58 -27.94 -35.91 21.25
CA LEU A 58 -27.55 -34.74 20.49
C LEU A 58 -28.47 -34.52 19.27
N ILE A 59 -28.78 -35.59 18.55
CA ILE A 59 -29.73 -35.58 17.42
C ILE A 59 -31.11 -35.10 17.90
N SER A 60 -31.62 -35.68 19.00
CA SER A 60 -32.93 -35.33 19.56
C SER A 60 -32.99 -33.86 20.00
N ARG A 61 -31.91 -33.36 20.57
CA ARG A 61 -31.78 -31.93 20.96
C ARG A 61 -31.82 -31.03 19.73
N PHE A 62 -31.04 -31.34 18.70
CA PHE A 62 -31.03 -30.55 17.45
C PHE A 62 -32.41 -30.54 16.80
N GLU A 63 -33.10 -31.69 16.74
CA GLU A 63 -34.46 -31.78 16.19
C GLU A 63 -35.47 -30.96 17.01
N GLU A 64 -35.35 -30.92 18.33
CA GLU A 64 -36.20 -30.06 19.16
C GLU A 64 -35.94 -28.58 18.91
N GLU A 65 -34.68 -28.16 18.79
CA GLU A 65 -34.33 -26.80 18.41
C GLU A 65 -34.92 -26.41 17.03
N VAL A 66 -34.95 -27.34 16.08
CA VAL A 66 -35.58 -27.10 14.77
C VAL A 66 -37.12 -27.04 14.89
N ARG A 67 -37.72 -27.88 15.72
CA ARG A 67 -39.17 -27.82 15.97
C ARG A 67 -39.60 -26.50 16.63
N GLU A 68 -38.74 -25.90 17.45
CA GLU A 68 -38.99 -24.57 18.00
C GLU A 68 -39.07 -23.52 16.89
N LEU A 69 -38.21 -23.60 15.86
CA LEU A 69 -38.30 -22.72 14.68
C LEU A 69 -39.60 -22.94 13.90
N GLU A 70 -40.08 -24.19 13.79
CA GLU A 70 -41.39 -24.48 13.16
C GLU A 70 -42.53 -23.88 13.96
N ARG A 71 -42.55 -24.09 15.30
CA ARG A 71 -43.60 -23.55 16.19
C ARG A 71 -43.63 -22.02 16.20
N ALA A 72 -42.44 -21.41 16.04
CA ALA A 72 -42.34 -19.95 15.93
C ALA A 72 -42.77 -19.43 14.54
N GLY A 73 -43.04 -20.31 13.58
CA GLY A 73 -43.44 -19.94 12.23
C GLY A 73 -42.26 -19.40 11.36
N LEU A 74 -41.02 -19.60 11.82
CA LEU A 74 -39.82 -19.12 11.12
C LEU A 74 -39.39 -20.07 10.01
N ALA A 75 -39.56 -21.37 10.17
CA ALA A 75 -39.19 -22.39 9.18
C ALA A 75 -40.25 -23.49 9.08
N SER A 76 -40.20 -24.25 8.02
CA SER A 76 -40.88 -25.54 7.87
C SER A 76 -39.86 -26.65 7.60
N VAL A 77 -40.21 -27.89 7.87
CA VAL A 77 -39.29 -29.02 7.81
C VAL A 77 -39.80 -30.09 6.90
N GLU A 78 -38.98 -30.54 5.97
CA GLU A 78 -39.18 -31.80 5.25
C GLU A 78 -38.49 -32.93 6.01
N ARG A 79 -39.19 -34.08 6.13
CA ARG A 79 -38.68 -35.28 6.82
C ARG A 79 -38.71 -36.47 5.90
N ASP A 80 -37.74 -37.34 6.06
CA ASP A 80 -37.67 -38.63 5.43
C ASP A 80 -37.57 -39.76 6.47
N ARG A 81 -37.21 -40.97 6.04
CA ARG A 81 -37.10 -42.14 6.92
C ARG A 81 -35.96 -42.04 7.95
N ARG A 82 -35.00 -41.13 7.76
CA ARG A 82 -33.83 -40.92 8.61
C ARG A 82 -33.92 -39.68 9.52
N GLY A 83 -35.01 -38.91 9.42
CA GLY A 83 -35.22 -37.72 10.23
C GLY A 83 -35.48 -36.49 9.37
N ILE A 84 -34.87 -35.36 9.72
CA ILE A 84 -35.01 -34.10 8.99
C ILE A 84 -34.13 -34.17 7.72
N SER A 85 -34.73 -33.99 6.55
CA SER A 85 -34.01 -33.94 5.29
C SER A 85 -33.73 -32.52 4.81
N ARG A 86 -34.62 -31.57 5.17
CA ARG A 86 -34.47 -30.15 4.81
C ARG A 86 -35.18 -29.24 5.79
N ILE A 87 -34.57 -28.10 6.05
CA ILE A 87 -35.18 -27.00 6.81
C ILE A 87 -35.38 -25.84 5.82
N ILE A 88 -36.66 -25.43 5.67
CA ILE A 88 -37.09 -24.50 4.64
C ILE A 88 -37.53 -23.20 5.30
N ALA A 89 -37.03 -22.06 4.81
CA ALA A 89 -37.43 -20.77 5.31
C ALA A 89 -38.91 -20.45 5.08
N ASN A 90 -39.56 -19.88 6.09
CA ASN A 90 -40.84 -19.24 5.90
C ASN A 90 -40.63 -17.85 5.31
N LYS A 91 -41.11 -17.61 4.09
CA LYS A 91 -40.88 -16.34 3.36
C LYS A 91 -41.54 -15.14 4.05
N ASP A 92 -42.67 -15.34 4.67
CA ASP A 92 -43.43 -14.27 5.34
C ASP A 92 -42.72 -13.81 6.62
N ALA A 93 -41.91 -14.69 7.22
CA ALA A 93 -41.12 -14.41 8.42
C ALA A 93 -39.68 -13.93 8.14
N MET A 94 -39.25 -13.86 6.86
CA MET A 94 -37.87 -13.47 6.52
C MET A 94 -37.46 -12.09 7.03
N SER A 95 -38.41 -11.16 7.17
CA SER A 95 -38.17 -9.83 7.74
C SER A 95 -37.84 -9.84 9.24
N GLU A 96 -38.14 -10.91 9.94
CA GLU A 96 -37.85 -11.08 11.37
C GLU A 96 -36.45 -11.62 11.64
N TYR A 97 -35.82 -12.29 10.66
CA TYR A 97 -34.51 -12.93 10.84
C TYR A 97 -33.40 -11.98 11.25
N PRO A 98 -33.24 -10.80 10.61
CA PRO A 98 -32.23 -9.84 11.03
C PRO A 98 -32.31 -9.44 12.50
N ALA A 99 -33.54 -9.17 12.98
CA ALA A 99 -33.78 -8.80 14.39
C ALA A 99 -33.43 -9.95 15.35
N LEU A 100 -33.78 -11.20 15.01
CA LEU A 100 -33.47 -12.40 15.80
C LEU A 100 -31.95 -12.67 15.84
N LEU A 101 -31.26 -12.38 14.75
CA LEU A 101 -29.81 -12.54 14.63
C LEU A 101 -29.04 -11.37 15.24
N GLY A 102 -29.70 -10.24 15.56
CA GLY A 102 -29.06 -9.02 16.04
C GLY A 102 -28.19 -8.34 14.95
N VAL A 103 -28.58 -8.50 13.66
CA VAL A 103 -27.90 -7.88 12.52
C VAL A 103 -28.81 -6.86 11.85
N THR A 104 -28.22 -5.84 11.25
CA THR A 104 -29.00 -4.86 10.47
C THR A 104 -29.51 -5.50 9.19
N ASP A 105 -30.76 -5.25 8.84
CA ASP A 105 -31.36 -5.66 7.58
C ASP A 105 -30.58 -5.12 6.37
N LYS A 106 -30.39 -5.98 5.36
CA LYS A 106 -29.61 -5.63 4.17
C LYS A 106 -30.18 -4.41 3.40
N ARG A 107 -31.50 -4.24 3.35
CA ARG A 107 -32.11 -3.08 2.68
C ARG A 107 -31.77 -1.78 3.42
N THR A 108 -31.85 -1.82 4.76
CA THR A 108 -31.41 -0.70 5.61
C THR A 108 -29.95 -0.37 5.38
N THR A 109 -29.07 -1.39 5.42
CA THR A 109 -27.64 -1.23 5.14
C THR A 109 -27.38 -0.62 3.75
N LEU A 110 -28.12 -1.05 2.72
CA LEU A 110 -27.99 -0.53 1.37
C LEU A 110 -28.52 0.91 1.23
N ASN A 111 -29.60 1.24 1.93
CA ASN A 111 -30.12 2.61 1.95
C ASN A 111 -29.14 3.57 2.62
N GLU A 112 -28.58 3.19 3.78
CA GLU A 112 -27.52 3.95 4.43
C GLU A 112 -26.30 4.15 3.51
N ALA A 113 -25.84 3.09 2.83
CA ALA A 113 -24.78 3.19 1.86
C ALA A 113 -25.12 4.16 0.71
N ALA A 114 -26.37 4.14 0.23
CA ALA A 114 -26.82 5.07 -0.81
C ALA A 114 -26.79 6.53 -0.33
N GLU A 115 -27.19 6.79 0.91
CA GLU A 115 -27.12 8.16 1.49
C GLU A 115 -25.67 8.63 1.60
N ILE A 116 -24.76 7.79 2.12
CA ILE A 116 -23.32 8.08 2.19
C ILE A 116 -22.80 8.45 0.77
N LEU A 117 -23.06 7.60 -0.22
CA LEU A 117 -22.61 7.84 -1.59
C LEU A 117 -23.17 9.14 -2.19
N ARG A 118 -24.43 9.48 -1.91
CA ARG A 118 -25.05 10.73 -2.38
C ARG A 118 -24.41 11.97 -1.77
N CYS A 119 -24.00 11.93 -0.51
CA CYS A 119 -23.30 13.04 0.14
C CYS A 119 -22.00 13.42 -0.55
N HIS A 120 -21.34 12.46 -1.23
CA HIS A 120 -20.07 12.66 -1.93
C HIS A 120 -20.21 12.95 -3.44
N LEU A 121 -21.42 13.04 -3.98
CA LEU A 121 -21.64 13.39 -5.40
C LEU A 121 -21.27 14.84 -5.73
N GLY A 122 -21.18 15.72 -4.74
CA GLY A 122 -20.72 17.11 -4.91
C GLY A 122 -19.21 17.30 -4.83
N GLY A 123 -18.45 16.25 -4.51
CA GLY A 123 -17.00 16.26 -4.34
C GLY A 123 -16.20 16.26 -5.65
N HIS A 124 -14.95 15.85 -5.56
CA HIS A 124 -14.03 15.76 -6.71
C HIS A 124 -14.61 14.86 -7.82
N GLU A 125 -14.36 15.21 -9.09
CA GLU A 125 -14.93 14.49 -10.25
C GLU A 125 -14.70 12.97 -10.21
N TYR A 126 -13.49 12.57 -9.82
CA TYR A 126 -13.16 11.15 -9.68
C TYR A 126 -14.02 10.46 -8.61
N VAL A 127 -14.21 11.08 -7.44
CA VAL A 127 -15.05 10.54 -6.36
C VAL A 127 -16.50 10.48 -6.80
N ARG A 128 -17.01 11.53 -7.46
CA ARG A 128 -18.37 11.58 -8.03
C ARG A 128 -18.61 10.39 -8.97
N ARG A 129 -17.66 10.10 -9.86
CA ARG A 129 -17.76 8.96 -10.79
C ARG A 129 -17.78 7.62 -10.05
N LEU A 130 -16.92 7.44 -9.04
CA LEU A 130 -16.94 6.25 -8.20
C LEU A 130 -18.28 6.09 -7.48
N CYS A 131 -18.79 7.15 -6.85
CA CYS A 131 -20.07 7.12 -6.15
C CYS A 131 -21.23 6.79 -7.08
N ALA A 132 -21.27 7.35 -8.28
CA ALA A 132 -22.30 7.04 -9.27
C ALA A 132 -22.31 5.54 -9.64
N GLN A 133 -21.14 4.96 -9.91
CA GLN A 133 -21.02 3.53 -10.18
C GLN A 133 -21.49 2.67 -8.99
N GLN A 134 -21.19 3.08 -7.76
CA GLN A 134 -21.62 2.36 -6.57
C GLN A 134 -23.12 2.48 -6.32
N LEU A 135 -23.73 3.61 -6.63
CA LEU A 135 -25.19 3.78 -6.57
C LEU A 135 -25.92 2.83 -7.53
N GLU A 136 -25.36 2.58 -8.71
CA GLU A 136 -25.91 1.58 -9.64
C GLU A 136 -25.86 0.18 -9.02
N ARG A 137 -24.78 -0.17 -8.31
CA ARG A 137 -24.67 -1.45 -7.58
C ARG A 137 -25.72 -1.55 -6.47
N VAL A 138 -25.90 -0.49 -5.70
CA VAL A 138 -26.92 -0.43 -4.65
C VAL A 138 -28.32 -0.56 -5.23
N ALA A 139 -28.62 0.12 -6.34
CA ALA A 139 -29.88 -0.02 -7.05
C ALA A 139 -30.13 -1.47 -7.53
N ALA A 140 -29.06 -2.21 -7.85
CA ALA A 140 -29.11 -3.64 -8.16
C ALA A 140 -29.08 -4.54 -6.90
N MET A 141 -29.37 -4.00 -5.70
CA MET A 141 -29.35 -4.70 -4.42
C MET A 141 -28.00 -5.35 -4.07
N LYS A 142 -26.90 -4.78 -4.54
CA LYS A 142 -25.53 -5.21 -4.25
C LYS A 142 -24.85 -4.22 -3.34
N LYS A 143 -24.07 -4.71 -2.36
CA LYS A 143 -23.24 -3.86 -1.51
C LYS A 143 -22.22 -3.09 -2.35
N PRO A 144 -21.87 -1.85 -1.97
CA PRO A 144 -20.71 -1.17 -2.52
C PRO A 144 -19.45 -2.02 -2.34
N ASP A 145 -18.50 -1.92 -3.29
CA ASP A 145 -17.22 -2.65 -3.22
C ASP A 145 -16.03 -1.74 -2.86
N LEU A 146 -16.30 -0.49 -2.52
CA LEU A 146 -15.26 0.45 -2.08
C LEU A 146 -14.76 0.16 -0.66
N ALA A 147 -15.59 -0.46 0.18
CA ALA A 147 -15.24 -0.78 1.57
C ALA A 147 -16.06 -1.97 2.09
N PRO A 148 -15.64 -2.64 3.18
CA PRO A 148 -16.32 -3.81 3.72
C PRO A 148 -17.69 -3.48 4.39
N ASP A 149 -17.84 -2.28 4.92
CA ASP A 149 -19.01 -1.80 5.64
C ASP A 149 -19.25 -0.29 5.44
N ASN A 150 -20.39 0.23 5.92
CA ASN A 150 -20.79 1.61 5.74
C ASN A 150 -19.88 2.60 6.49
N VAL A 151 -19.35 2.21 7.66
CA VAL A 151 -18.42 3.06 8.43
C VAL A 151 -17.14 3.26 7.65
N ARG A 152 -16.59 2.18 7.09
CA ARG A 152 -15.39 2.24 6.26
C ARG A 152 -15.64 2.95 4.93
N LEU A 153 -16.84 2.78 4.35
CA LEU A 153 -17.23 3.48 3.13
C LEU A 153 -17.18 5.00 3.32
N GLU A 154 -17.80 5.50 4.38
CA GLU A 154 -17.76 6.91 4.76
C GLU A 154 -16.33 7.41 4.96
N GLN A 155 -15.53 6.67 5.74
CA GLN A 155 -14.14 7.03 6.02
C GLN A 155 -13.29 7.10 4.74
N VAL A 156 -13.43 6.13 3.84
CA VAL A 156 -12.69 6.09 2.57
C VAL A 156 -13.08 7.27 1.69
N LEU A 157 -14.37 7.55 1.53
CA LEU A 157 -14.85 8.65 0.68
C LEU A 157 -14.42 10.03 1.22
N ARG A 158 -14.47 10.23 2.54
CA ARG A 158 -13.95 11.45 3.18
C ARG A 158 -12.47 11.65 2.92
N CYS A 159 -11.66 10.58 3.00
CA CYS A 159 -10.24 10.65 2.66
C CYS A 159 -10.02 11.03 1.19
N LEU A 160 -10.76 10.41 0.26
CA LEU A 160 -10.62 10.68 -1.17
C LEU A 160 -10.97 12.14 -1.49
N ASP A 161 -12.09 12.65 -0.99
CA ASP A 161 -12.50 14.05 -1.23
C ASP A 161 -11.48 15.03 -0.66
N TYR A 162 -11.01 14.78 0.56
CA TYR A 162 -10.00 15.65 1.19
C TYR A 162 -8.69 15.64 0.40
N ILE A 163 -8.14 14.45 0.13
CA ILE A 163 -6.83 14.30 -0.52
C ILE A 163 -6.84 14.85 -1.94
N LEU A 164 -7.89 14.58 -2.72
CA LEU A 164 -8.01 15.07 -4.11
C LEU A 164 -8.29 16.58 -4.19
N GLY A 165 -8.87 17.16 -3.13
CA GLY A 165 -9.07 18.61 -2.99
C GLY A 165 -7.88 19.36 -2.40
N ASN A 166 -6.96 18.65 -1.74
CA ASN A 166 -5.82 19.26 -1.05
C ASN A 166 -4.78 19.81 -2.04
N ARG A 167 -4.23 20.98 -1.73
CA ARG A 167 -3.21 21.67 -2.54
C ARG A 167 -1.88 21.89 -1.81
N SER A 168 -1.82 21.53 -0.52
CA SER A 168 -0.66 21.72 0.35
C SER A 168 -0.19 20.39 0.95
N GLU A 169 1.08 20.34 1.34
CA GLU A 169 1.60 19.18 2.06
C GLU A 169 0.88 19.01 3.40
N ILE A 170 0.47 17.79 3.73
CA ILE A 170 -0.12 17.42 5.01
C ILE A 170 0.49 16.09 5.48
N LEU A 171 0.70 15.97 6.79
CA LEU A 171 1.17 14.70 7.36
C LEU A 171 0.04 13.68 7.46
N GLU A 172 0.33 12.39 7.22
CA GLU A 172 -0.68 11.31 7.37
C GLU A 172 -1.38 11.34 8.73
N ARG A 173 -0.66 11.73 9.81
CA ARG A 173 -1.23 11.86 11.15
C ARG A 173 -2.14 13.06 11.30
N GLU A 174 -1.78 14.17 10.69
CA GLU A 174 -2.62 15.39 10.67
C GLU A 174 -3.88 15.15 9.86
N LEU A 175 -3.78 14.52 8.69
CA LEU A 175 -4.91 14.06 7.90
C LEU A 175 -5.84 13.15 8.73
N SER A 176 -5.26 12.22 9.48
CA SER A 176 -6.04 11.31 10.33
C SER A 176 -6.75 12.02 11.46
N ILE A 177 -6.11 13.01 12.10
CA ILE A 177 -6.72 13.85 13.15
C ILE A 177 -7.82 14.71 12.56
N GLU A 178 -7.58 15.39 11.46
CA GLU A 178 -8.52 16.28 10.80
C GLU A 178 -9.81 15.54 10.40
N LEU A 179 -9.67 14.35 9.82
CA LEU A 179 -10.83 13.61 9.34
C LEU A 179 -11.53 12.78 10.43
N PHE A 180 -10.80 12.30 11.44
CA PHE A 180 -11.31 11.27 12.35
C PHE A 180 -11.13 11.58 13.83
N GLY A 181 -10.38 12.63 14.19
CA GLY A 181 -10.02 12.91 15.58
C GLY A 181 -9.04 11.91 16.21
N ASP A 182 -8.47 10.99 15.41
CA ASP A 182 -7.53 9.95 15.86
C ASP A 182 -6.32 9.94 14.93
N SER A 183 -5.11 10.10 15.49
CA SER A 183 -3.87 10.20 14.73
C SER A 183 -3.44 8.92 13.99
N LYS A 184 -4.06 7.79 14.25
CA LYS A 184 -3.68 6.47 13.72
C LYS A 184 -4.79 5.76 12.94
N LEU A 185 -6.00 6.29 12.92
CA LEU A 185 -7.14 5.63 12.28
C LEU A 185 -6.91 5.48 10.78
N PHE A 186 -6.42 6.51 10.10
CA PHE A 186 -6.08 6.45 8.68
C PHE A 186 -5.13 5.28 8.38
N GLU A 187 -3.95 5.26 9.05
CA GLU A 187 -2.93 4.24 8.84
C GLU A 187 -3.46 2.82 9.07
N LYS A 188 -4.18 2.62 10.20
CA LYS A 188 -4.61 1.29 10.63
C LYS A 188 -5.79 0.72 9.84
N THR A 189 -6.61 1.56 9.24
CA THR A 189 -7.93 1.12 8.79
C THR A 189 -8.23 1.36 7.32
N VAL A 190 -7.90 2.52 6.77
CA VAL A 190 -8.33 2.90 5.43
C VAL A 190 -7.18 3.18 4.44
N ARG A 191 -5.96 3.40 4.91
CA ARG A 191 -4.80 3.79 4.12
C ARG A 191 -4.64 2.94 2.86
N SER A 192 -4.57 1.63 3.02
CA SER A 192 -4.35 0.71 1.89
C SER A 192 -5.46 0.80 0.84
N ARG A 193 -6.71 0.92 1.27
CA ARG A 193 -7.85 1.04 0.36
C ARG A 193 -7.87 2.40 -0.33
N VAL A 194 -7.62 3.47 0.40
CA VAL A 194 -7.51 4.83 -0.14
C VAL A 194 -6.41 4.89 -1.20
N CYS A 195 -5.20 4.38 -0.92
CA CYS A 195 -4.11 4.33 -1.90
C CYS A 195 -4.51 3.56 -3.17
N THR A 196 -5.18 2.41 -3.03
CA THR A 196 -5.66 1.63 -4.18
C THR A 196 -6.62 2.43 -5.05
N LEU A 197 -7.51 3.21 -4.45
CA LEU A 197 -8.47 4.03 -5.18
C LEU A 197 -7.80 5.27 -5.77
N LEU A 198 -6.92 5.94 -5.03
CA LEU A 198 -6.15 7.08 -5.52
C LEU A 198 -5.29 6.73 -6.74
N ALA A 199 -4.74 5.52 -6.80
CA ALA A 199 -3.99 5.04 -7.95
C ALA A 199 -4.82 5.10 -9.25
N GLY A 200 -6.14 4.90 -9.16
CA GLY A 200 -7.04 5.06 -10.30
C GLY A 200 -7.32 6.53 -10.72
N ALA A 201 -6.89 7.49 -9.90
CA ALA A 201 -6.94 8.93 -10.22
C ALA A 201 -5.60 9.49 -10.71
N VAL A 202 -4.55 8.66 -10.77
CA VAL A 202 -3.21 9.03 -11.23
C VAL A 202 -3.10 8.81 -12.73
N ASP A 203 -2.74 9.84 -13.47
CA ASP A 203 -2.47 9.77 -14.92
C ASP A 203 -1.04 9.27 -15.22
N ASP A 204 -0.12 9.38 -14.26
CA ASP A 204 1.28 8.97 -14.39
C ASP A 204 1.43 7.44 -14.28
N LYS A 205 1.59 6.78 -15.43
CA LYS A 205 1.79 5.32 -15.50
C LYS A 205 3.10 4.87 -14.85
N ASP A 206 4.11 5.73 -14.83
CA ASP A 206 5.42 5.42 -14.27
C ASP A 206 5.39 5.38 -12.74
N LEU A 207 4.52 6.18 -12.12
CA LEU A 207 4.26 6.11 -10.69
C LEU A 207 3.65 4.77 -10.27
N LEU A 208 2.86 4.18 -11.14
CA LEU A 208 2.16 2.90 -10.93
C LEU A 208 3.03 1.69 -11.35
N ALA A 209 4.05 1.92 -12.20
CA ALA A 209 4.93 0.88 -12.70
C ALA A 209 6.06 0.57 -11.70
N GLY A 210 6.45 -0.68 -11.66
CA GLY A 210 7.57 -1.19 -10.86
C GLY A 210 7.09 -2.07 -9.70
N GLU A 211 7.72 -3.24 -9.59
CA GLU A 211 7.56 -4.09 -8.42
C GLU A 211 8.28 -3.44 -7.24
N CYS A 212 7.54 -3.02 -6.25
CA CYS A 212 8.06 -2.55 -4.97
C CYS A 212 7.19 -3.08 -3.84
N GLU A 213 7.72 -3.08 -2.63
CA GLU A 213 6.94 -3.44 -1.45
C GLU A 213 5.68 -2.57 -1.37
N LYS A 214 4.58 -3.17 -0.93
CA LYS A 214 3.28 -2.51 -0.82
C LYS A 214 3.36 -1.19 -0.04
N SER A 215 4.12 -1.16 1.04
CA SER A 215 4.31 0.02 1.89
C SER A 215 4.96 1.19 1.14
N VAL A 216 5.94 0.89 0.29
CA VAL A 216 6.64 1.87 -0.56
C VAL A 216 5.71 2.39 -1.66
N TRP A 217 4.96 1.49 -2.28
CA TRP A 217 3.98 1.88 -3.30
C TRP A 217 2.90 2.81 -2.74
N GLU A 218 2.34 2.46 -1.56
CA GLU A 218 1.34 3.29 -0.89
C GLU A 218 1.90 4.68 -0.53
N ALA A 219 3.15 4.75 -0.06
CA ALA A 219 3.80 6.03 0.23
C ALA A 219 3.94 6.89 -1.03
N ARG A 220 4.37 6.32 -2.15
CA ARG A 220 4.49 7.04 -3.43
C ARG A 220 3.15 7.61 -3.91
N ILE A 221 2.07 6.83 -3.78
CA ILE A 221 0.73 7.30 -4.14
C ILE A 221 0.32 8.49 -3.26
N LEU A 222 0.52 8.40 -1.95
CA LEU A 222 0.17 9.49 -1.03
C LEU A 222 1.01 10.74 -1.27
N GLU A 223 2.33 10.60 -1.48
CA GLU A 223 3.24 11.71 -1.80
C GLU A 223 2.85 12.42 -3.10
N HIS A 224 2.38 11.68 -4.11
CA HIS A 224 1.86 12.28 -5.35
C HIS A 224 0.72 13.29 -5.07
N PHE A 225 -0.09 13.02 -4.04
CA PHE A 225 -1.19 13.88 -3.59
C PHE A 225 -0.79 14.77 -2.40
N SER A 226 0.50 14.98 -2.17
CA SER A 226 1.02 15.82 -1.08
C SER A 226 0.65 15.34 0.33
N VAL A 227 0.39 14.05 0.52
CA VAL A 227 0.23 13.43 1.83
C VAL A 227 1.50 12.69 2.18
N VAL A 228 2.21 13.15 3.20
CA VAL A 228 3.53 12.60 3.59
C VAL A 228 3.47 11.98 4.99
N ARG A 229 4.27 10.94 5.20
CA ARG A 229 4.24 10.19 6.46
C ARG A 229 4.79 11.00 7.64
N ASN A 230 5.98 11.57 7.45
CA ASN A 230 6.66 12.51 8.34
C ASN A 230 7.61 13.33 7.50
N PRO A 231 8.01 14.53 7.94
CA PRO A 231 9.14 15.21 7.34
C PRO A 231 10.34 14.26 7.38
N THR A 232 10.96 14.03 6.23
CA THR A 232 12.17 13.22 6.13
C THR A 232 13.40 14.11 6.28
N TYR A 233 14.50 13.51 6.65
CA TYR A 233 15.78 14.21 6.67
C TYR A 233 16.68 13.57 5.63
N PHE A 234 17.36 14.40 4.85
CA PHE A 234 18.42 13.91 3.99
C PHE A 234 19.75 14.53 4.41
N TYR A 235 20.78 13.72 4.27
CA TYR A 235 22.11 14.06 4.73
C TYR A 235 22.97 14.48 3.52
N PHE A 236 23.82 15.48 3.73
CA PHE A 236 24.85 15.84 2.79
C PHE A 236 26.12 16.26 3.55
N LYS A 237 27.25 16.18 2.90
CA LYS A 237 28.56 16.61 3.41
C LYS A 237 29.46 17.05 2.25
N GLY A 238 30.36 17.97 2.52
CA GLY A 238 31.15 18.68 1.53
C GLY A 238 30.80 20.16 1.55
N ASP A 239 31.59 20.99 0.93
CA ASP A 239 31.41 22.42 0.97
C ASP A 239 30.15 22.85 0.21
N CYS A 240 29.23 23.51 0.88
CA CYS A 240 27.98 24.00 0.33
C CYS A 240 27.42 25.17 1.11
N GLU A 241 26.83 26.14 0.43
CA GLU A 241 26.07 27.24 1.04
C GLU A 241 24.61 27.16 0.59
N ILE A 242 23.68 27.09 1.54
CA ILE A 242 22.24 27.06 1.27
C ILE A 242 21.62 28.33 1.85
N ARG A 243 20.87 29.08 1.03
CA ARG A 243 20.15 30.32 1.43
C ARG A 243 18.65 30.08 1.33
N PHE A 244 17.93 30.60 2.30
CA PHE A 244 16.48 30.47 2.44
C PHE A 244 15.74 31.76 2.17
N THR A 245 14.43 31.67 1.90
CA THR A 245 13.54 32.80 1.58
C THR A 245 13.43 33.83 2.71
N ASP A 246 13.68 33.45 3.95
CA ASP A 246 13.69 34.33 5.14
C ASP A 246 15.02 35.09 5.33
N GLY A 247 15.97 34.91 4.41
CA GLY A 247 17.30 35.55 4.46
C GLY A 247 18.33 34.80 5.31
N THR A 248 17.95 33.70 5.94
CA THR A 248 18.93 32.86 6.67
C THR A 248 19.77 32.02 5.70
N SER A 249 20.99 31.65 6.11
CA SER A 249 21.85 30.76 5.35
C SER A 249 22.54 29.74 6.23
N VAL A 250 22.87 28.59 5.63
CA VAL A 250 23.66 27.52 6.24
C VAL A 250 24.86 27.25 5.37
N SER A 251 26.07 27.49 5.93
CA SER A 251 27.34 27.16 5.29
C SER A 251 27.87 25.84 5.87
N VAL A 252 28.17 24.91 5.01
CA VAL A 252 28.79 23.63 5.33
C VAL A 252 30.19 23.65 4.76
N THR A 253 31.19 23.47 5.59
CA THR A 253 32.60 23.58 5.21
C THR A 253 33.42 22.37 5.59
N SER A 254 32.84 21.19 5.61
CA SER A 254 33.61 20.05 6.09
C SER A 254 33.08 18.69 5.68
N ALA A 255 33.87 17.67 6.00
CA ALA A 255 33.53 16.29 5.91
C ALA A 255 32.42 15.81 6.89
N HIS A 256 31.86 16.70 7.71
CA HIS A 256 30.82 16.35 8.67
C HIS A 256 29.45 16.38 8.03
N PRO A 257 28.68 15.28 8.14
CA PRO A 257 27.32 15.22 7.62
C PRO A 257 26.38 16.23 8.31
N ILE A 258 25.60 16.92 7.51
CA ILE A 258 24.48 17.76 7.97
C ILE A 258 23.16 17.16 7.48
N ALA A 259 22.11 17.30 8.28
CA ALA A 259 20.76 16.90 7.92
C ALA A 259 19.91 18.12 7.58
N LEU A 260 19.25 18.10 6.45
CA LEU A 260 18.22 19.07 6.07
C LEU A 260 16.85 18.40 6.11
N CYS A 261 15.88 19.06 6.75
CA CYS A 261 14.50 18.60 6.77
C CYS A 261 13.84 18.77 5.40
N SER A 262 13.07 17.81 4.95
CA SER A 262 12.33 17.87 3.68
C SER A 262 11.39 19.07 3.59
N SER A 263 10.78 19.47 4.71
CA SER A 263 9.91 20.65 4.78
C SER A 263 10.63 21.97 4.52
N SER A 264 11.96 22.01 4.68
CA SER A 264 12.76 23.23 4.39
C SER A 264 13.12 23.39 2.92
N VAL A 265 12.97 22.34 2.11
CA VAL A 265 13.42 22.36 0.70
C VAL A 265 12.68 23.42 -0.13
N GLY A 266 11.36 23.58 0.10
CA GLY A 266 10.54 24.56 -0.59
C GLY A 266 10.92 26.02 -0.31
N SER A 267 11.67 26.29 0.76
CA SER A 267 12.16 27.62 1.12
C SER A 267 13.59 27.90 0.66
N ILE A 268 14.26 26.97 -0.05
CA ILE A 268 15.62 27.18 -0.56
C ILE A 268 15.57 28.13 -1.76
N VAL A 269 16.30 29.25 -1.65
CA VAL A 269 16.49 30.21 -2.73
C VAL A 269 17.71 29.84 -3.57
N SER A 270 18.83 29.48 -2.93
CA SER A 270 20.03 29.01 -3.61
C SER A 270 20.74 27.91 -2.82
N ALA A 271 21.36 26.98 -3.55
CA ALA A 271 22.25 25.95 -3.00
C ALA A 271 23.49 25.88 -3.86
N GLU A 272 24.57 26.50 -3.37
CA GLU A 272 25.81 26.69 -4.12
C GLU A 272 26.95 25.86 -3.51
N THR A 273 27.75 25.20 -4.36
CA THR A 273 28.91 24.42 -3.91
C THR A 273 30.16 24.79 -4.73
N PRO A 274 31.32 25.02 -4.08
CA PRO A 274 32.59 25.17 -4.77
C PRO A 274 33.12 23.84 -5.31
N CYS A 275 32.64 22.67 -4.78
CA CYS A 275 33.09 21.36 -5.20
C CYS A 275 32.86 21.12 -6.70
N ARG A 276 33.80 20.47 -7.35
CA ARG A 276 33.66 20.11 -8.79
C ARG A 276 32.69 18.99 -9.04
N GLU A 277 32.54 18.10 -8.05
CA GLU A 277 31.70 16.91 -8.15
C GLU A 277 30.55 16.96 -7.16
N VAL A 278 29.40 16.45 -7.60
CA VAL A 278 28.27 16.14 -6.72
C VAL A 278 28.00 14.64 -6.85
N MET A 279 28.12 13.94 -5.73
CA MET A 279 27.94 12.48 -5.69
C MET A 279 26.77 12.10 -4.83
N THR A 280 25.80 11.41 -5.41
CA THR A 280 24.72 10.76 -4.66
C THR A 280 25.18 9.39 -4.19
N VAL A 281 24.86 9.03 -2.94
CA VAL A 281 25.22 7.73 -2.34
C VAL A 281 23.96 7.08 -1.80
N GLU A 282 23.76 5.82 -2.16
CA GLU A 282 22.51 5.10 -1.82
C GLU A 282 22.49 4.65 -0.36
N ASN A 283 23.59 4.11 0.15
CA ASN A 283 23.68 3.50 1.47
C ASN A 283 24.32 4.44 2.50
N LEU A 284 23.75 4.55 3.70
CA LEU A 284 24.23 5.45 4.77
C LEU A 284 25.62 5.07 5.28
N THR A 285 25.95 3.78 5.36
CA THR A 285 27.27 3.31 5.79
C THR A 285 28.34 3.76 4.80
N SER A 286 28.05 3.57 3.51
CA SER A 286 28.94 4.04 2.44
C SER A 286 29.05 5.56 2.41
N PHE A 287 27.94 6.29 2.53
CA PHE A 287 27.93 7.74 2.61
C PHE A 287 28.84 8.25 3.75
N ASN A 288 28.78 7.66 4.94
CA ASN A 288 29.61 8.08 6.06
C ASN A 288 31.11 7.80 5.82
N ARG A 289 31.45 6.74 5.09
CA ARG A 289 32.84 6.34 4.81
C ARG A 289 33.47 7.05 3.60
N MET A 290 32.64 7.48 2.63
CA MET A 290 33.16 8.21 1.47
C MET A 290 33.79 9.53 1.91
N GLN A 291 34.95 9.85 1.31
CA GLN A 291 35.70 11.09 1.54
C GLN A 291 36.15 11.62 0.19
N GLY A 292 36.19 12.95 0.04
CA GLY A 292 36.68 13.65 -1.14
C GLY A 292 36.73 15.15 -0.82
N GLU A 293 37.87 15.78 -1.09
CA GLU A 293 38.08 17.21 -0.80
C GLU A 293 37.30 18.14 -1.74
N ASP A 294 36.93 17.63 -2.92
CA ASP A 294 36.27 18.41 -3.98
C ASP A 294 34.94 17.81 -4.41
N THR A 295 34.28 17.10 -3.47
CA THR A 295 33.01 16.38 -3.72
C THR A 295 31.96 16.73 -2.67
N LEU A 296 30.80 17.17 -3.13
CA LEU A 296 29.60 17.28 -2.31
C LEU A 296 28.85 15.93 -2.37
N PHE A 297 28.77 15.24 -1.24
CA PHE A 297 28.05 13.98 -1.12
C PHE A 297 26.62 14.23 -0.64
N VAL A 298 25.64 13.55 -1.27
CA VAL A 298 24.23 13.58 -0.91
C VAL A 298 23.73 12.16 -0.70
N TYR A 299 23.23 11.86 0.50
CA TYR A 299 22.66 10.56 0.81
C TYR A 299 21.22 10.43 0.33
N LEU A 300 20.89 9.38 -0.43
CA LEU A 300 19.59 9.20 -1.05
C LEU A 300 18.63 8.31 -0.28
N SER A 301 19.12 7.34 0.53
CA SER A 301 18.25 6.35 1.20
C SER A 301 17.42 5.52 0.22
N GLY A 302 18.04 5.03 -0.85
CA GLY A 302 17.35 4.25 -1.88
C GLY A 302 16.52 5.12 -2.83
N TYR A 303 15.26 4.76 -3.05
CA TYR A 303 14.41 5.49 -4.00
C TYR A 303 14.18 6.96 -3.59
N ASN A 304 14.30 7.85 -4.58
CA ASN A 304 14.19 9.29 -4.36
C ASN A 304 12.75 9.72 -4.06
N ASP A 305 12.57 10.40 -2.95
CA ASP A 305 11.38 11.18 -2.65
C ASP A 305 11.36 12.54 -3.37
N SER A 306 10.20 13.18 -3.38
CA SER A 306 10.02 14.48 -4.03
C SER A 306 10.94 15.58 -3.48
N PRO A 307 11.12 15.75 -2.15
CA PRO A 307 12.02 16.79 -1.60
C PRO A 307 13.48 16.62 -2.01
N LYS A 308 14.04 15.40 -1.98
CA LYS A 308 15.42 15.16 -2.43
C LYS A 308 15.60 15.46 -3.91
N THR A 309 14.64 15.05 -4.73
CA THR A 309 14.62 15.35 -6.16
C THR A 309 14.62 16.88 -6.39
N GLN A 310 13.80 17.61 -5.63
CA GLN A 310 13.71 19.07 -5.73
C GLN A 310 15.03 19.74 -5.29
N PHE A 311 15.65 19.29 -4.21
CA PHE A 311 16.96 19.76 -3.76
C PHE A 311 18.05 19.52 -4.81
N LEU A 312 18.11 18.31 -5.40
CA LEU A 312 19.10 18.02 -6.44
C LEU A 312 18.91 18.86 -7.71
N ARG A 313 17.65 19.11 -8.11
CA ARG A 313 17.36 20.03 -9.22
C ARG A 313 17.85 21.44 -8.91
N LYS A 314 17.59 21.95 -7.69
CA LYS A 314 18.04 23.25 -7.26
C LYS A 314 19.58 23.34 -7.25
N LEU A 315 20.26 22.35 -6.70
CA LEU A 315 21.71 22.23 -6.79
C LEU A 315 22.21 22.28 -8.25
N ARG A 316 21.51 21.58 -9.18
CA ARG A 316 21.89 21.56 -10.60
C ARG A 316 21.72 22.92 -11.26
N GLU A 317 20.63 23.62 -10.96
CA GLU A 317 20.35 24.96 -11.48
C GLU A 317 21.42 25.98 -11.04
N ASP A 318 21.76 25.94 -9.74
CA ASP A 318 22.69 26.92 -9.15
C ASP A 318 24.16 26.57 -9.43
N ASN A 319 24.47 25.36 -9.86
CA ASN A 319 25.83 24.88 -10.10
C ASN A 319 26.02 24.27 -11.51
N PRO A 320 25.97 25.09 -12.57
CA PRO A 320 26.21 24.60 -13.93
C PRO A 320 27.64 24.09 -14.11
N GLY A 321 27.81 23.03 -14.89
CA GLY A 321 29.13 22.50 -15.27
C GLY A 321 29.78 21.55 -14.25
N LYS A 322 29.07 21.16 -13.18
CA LYS A 322 29.57 20.16 -12.24
C LYS A 322 29.47 18.74 -12.83
N THR A 323 30.35 17.86 -12.35
CA THR A 323 30.26 16.42 -12.62
C THR A 323 29.30 15.78 -11.63
N TRP A 324 28.34 15.00 -12.16
CA TRP A 324 27.32 14.34 -11.35
C TRP A 324 27.57 12.83 -11.32
N LEU A 325 27.73 12.29 -10.13
CA LEU A 325 28.08 10.90 -9.89
C LEU A 325 27.02 10.23 -9.02
N HIS A 326 26.86 8.93 -9.20
CA HIS A 326 26.03 8.10 -8.33
C HIS A 326 26.81 6.85 -7.91
N PHE A 327 26.77 6.55 -6.62
CA PHE A 327 27.33 5.35 -6.02
C PHE A 327 26.22 4.56 -5.35
N GLY A 328 25.89 3.41 -5.89
CA GLY A 328 24.89 2.46 -5.46
C GLY A 328 25.41 1.03 -5.44
N ASP A 329 24.54 0.09 -5.11
CA ASP A 329 24.82 -1.34 -5.20
C ASP A 329 25.03 -1.76 -6.66
N ILE A 330 25.89 -2.74 -6.88
CA ILE A 330 26.08 -3.32 -8.21
C ILE A 330 25.12 -4.50 -8.35
N ASP A 331 23.86 -4.16 -8.48
CA ASP A 331 22.76 -5.08 -8.76
C ASP A 331 21.71 -4.38 -9.64
N PRO A 332 20.73 -5.10 -10.17
CA PRO A 332 19.71 -4.49 -11.02
C PRO A 332 18.89 -3.39 -10.33
N ASP A 333 18.66 -3.46 -9.02
CA ASP A 333 17.92 -2.43 -8.27
C ASP A 333 18.72 -1.12 -8.18
N GLY A 334 20.02 -1.16 -7.87
CA GLY A 334 20.89 0.02 -7.83
C GLY A 334 20.92 0.75 -9.19
N PHE A 335 20.91 0.02 -10.30
CA PHE A 335 20.82 0.62 -11.62
C PHE A 335 19.43 1.16 -11.97
N TYR A 336 18.36 0.55 -11.47
CA TYR A 336 17.02 1.13 -11.55
C TYR A 336 16.91 2.44 -10.76
N ILE A 337 17.53 2.50 -9.57
CA ILE A 337 17.59 3.72 -8.75
C ILE A 337 18.31 4.83 -9.53
N LEU A 338 19.45 4.52 -10.18
CA LEU A 338 20.20 5.47 -11.00
C LEU A 338 19.37 5.97 -12.20
N SER A 339 18.72 5.07 -12.94
CA SER A 339 17.86 5.44 -14.07
C SER A 339 16.68 6.32 -13.63
N ASN A 340 16.03 5.97 -12.51
CA ASN A 340 14.96 6.76 -11.92
C ASN A 340 15.46 8.14 -11.46
N LEU A 341 16.64 8.20 -10.84
CA LEU A 341 17.28 9.44 -10.44
C LEU A 341 17.50 10.39 -11.62
N ARG A 342 18.06 9.87 -12.72
CA ARG A 342 18.25 10.64 -13.98
C ARG A 342 16.92 11.15 -14.53
N ARG A 343 15.93 10.28 -14.65
CA ARG A 343 14.60 10.64 -15.18
C ARG A 343 13.91 11.70 -14.34
N LYS A 344 13.91 11.55 -13.01
CA LYS A 344 13.23 12.47 -12.09
C LYS A 344 13.93 13.82 -11.99
N THR A 345 15.25 13.85 -11.99
CA THR A 345 16.01 15.09 -11.81
C THR A 345 16.32 15.80 -13.12
N GLY A 346 16.38 15.09 -14.24
CA GLY A 346 16.90 15.59 -15.51
C GLY A 346 18.42 15.78 -15.47
N ILE A 347 19.13 15.13 -14.53
CA ILE A 347 20.58 15.24 -14.34
C ILE A 347 21.24 13.95 -14.82
N GLU A 348 22.27 14.07 -15.65
CA GLU A 348 23.05 12.95 -16.17
C GLU A 348 24.10 12.47 -15.15
N PHE A 349 23.66 11.66 -14.18
CA PHE A 349 24.58 11.02 -13.22
C PHE A 349 25.36 9.91 -13.88
N ALA A 350 26.69 9.93 -13.75
CA ALA A 350 27.50 8.79 -14.12
C ALA A 350 27.60 7.77 -12.96
N PRO A 351 27.55 6.47 -13.24
CA PRO A 351 27.79 5.45 -12.20
C PRO A 351 29.26 5.54 -11.74
N PHE A 352 29.45 5.58 -10.41
CA PHE A 352 30.77 5.65 -9.79
C PHE A 352 31.07 4.34 -9.08
N LEU A 353 32.12 3.64 -9.44
CA LEU A 353 32.48 2.32 -8.89
C LEU A 353 31.34 1.29 -8.95
N MET A 354 30.57 1.32 -10.04
CA MET A 354 29.46 0.39 -10.28
C MET A 354 29.71 -0.42 -11.56
N GLY A 355 30.95 -0.75 -11.87
CA GLY A 355 31.33 -1.46 -13.07
C GLY A 355 31.65 -2.94 -12.86
N THR A 356 32.00 -3.61 -13.95
CA THR A 356 32.49 -5.00 -13.94
C THR A 356 33.84 -5.14 -13.25
N GLU A 357 34.65 -4.08 -13.25
CA GLU A 357 35.95 -4.05 -12.59
C GLU A 357 35.81 -4.25 -11.08
N GLU A 358 34.80 -3.64 -10.44
CA GLU A 358 34.50 -3.82 -9.02
C GLU A 358 34.01 -5.24 -8.74
N LEU A 359 33.16 -5.80 -9.59
CA LEU A 359 32.70 -7.19 -9.45
C LEU A 359 33.87 -8.17 -9.52
N GLU A 360 34.84 -7.94 -10.40
CA GLU A 360 36.05 -8.77 -10.48
C GLU A 360 36.98 -8.57 -9.28
N ALA A 361 37.22 -7.31 -8.90
CA ALA A 361 38.13 -6.98 -7.78
C ALA A 361 37.62 -7.50 -6.44
N TYR A 362 36.31 -7.58 -6.26
CA TYR A 362 35.66 -8.01 -5.01
C TYR A 362 34.85 -9.29 -5.16
N ARG A 363 35.23 -10.16 -6.09
CA ARG A 363 34.51 -11.40 -6.44
C ARG A 363 34.16 -12.29 -5.24
N ASP A 364 35.08 -12.40 -4.28
CA ASP A 364 34.91 -13.21 -3.06
C ASP A 364 33.79 -12.70 -2.14
N TYR A 365 33.30 -11.48 -2.35
CA TYR A 365 32.24 -10.84 -1.59
C TYR A 365 30.92 -10.77 -2.36
N CYS A 366 30.90 -11.21 -3.60
CA CYS A 366 29.70 -11.24 -4.43
C CYS A 366 28.68 -12.25 -3.89
N LYS A 367 27.41 -11.87 -3.95
CA LYS A 367 26.25 -12.72 -3.63
C LYS A 367 25.62 -13.23 -4.94
N PRO A 368 24.95 -14.39 -4.93
CA PRO A 368 24.17 -14.84 -6.08
C PRO A 368 22.96 -13.93 -6.33
N LEU A 369 22.55 -13.87 -7.61
CA LEU A 369 21.31 -13.19 -8.00
C LEU A 369 20.08 -13.96 -7.52
N GLU A 370 19.05 -13.24 -7.11
CA GLU A 370 17.72 -13.78 -6.85
C GLU A 370 16.88 -13.83 -8.14
N PRO A 371 15.79 -14.62 -8.20
CA PRO A 371 14.93 -14.68 -9.38
C PRO A 371 14.42 -13.31 -9.87
N ASN A 372 14.13 -12.42 -8.94
CA ASN A 372 13.70 -11.05 -9.23
C ASN A 372 14.82 -10.20 -9.87
N ASP A 373 16.08 -10.35 -9.37
CA ASP A 373 17.23 -9.68 -9.95
C ASP A 373 17.44 -10.09 -11.43
N VAL A 374 17.29 -11.38 -11.73
CA VAL A 374 17.39 -11.90 -13.09
C VAL A 374 16.35 -11.27 -14.03
N ALA A 375 15.09 -11.15 -13.56
CA ALA A 375 14.02 -10.55 -14.34
C ALA A 375 14.29 -9.05 -14.62
N LYS A 376 14.72 -8.31 -13.59
CA LYS A 376 15.06 -6.89 -13.67
C LYS A 376 16.28 -6.64 -14.59
N ALA A 377 17.35 -7.43 -14.46
CA ALA A 377 18.51 -7.32 -15.32
C ALA A 377 18.14 -7.49 -16.80
N ARG A 378 17.31 -8.47 -17.14
CA ARG A 378 16.80 -8.66 -18.50
C ARG A 378 15.97 -7.49 -19.00
N SER A 379 15.18 -6.88 -18.12
CA SER A 379 14.39 -5.69 -18.46
C SER A 379 15.28 -4.48 -18.77
N LEU A 380 16.33 -4.25 -17.98
CA LEU A 380 17.32 -3.19 -18.22
C LEU A 380 18.06 -3.41 -19.56
N ILE A 381 18.49 -4.63 -19.86
CA ILE A 381 19.10 -4.97 -21.15
C ILE A 381 18.13 -4.67 -22.29
N ALA A 382 16.86 -5.08 -22.18
CA ALA A 382 15.84 -4.84 -23.21
C ALA A 382 15.55 -3.34 -23.42
N ALA A 383 15.71 -2.52 -22.38
CA ALA A 383 15.63 -1.07 -22.44
C ALA A 383 16.92 -0.40 -22.99
N GLY A 384 17.98 -1.15 -23.22
CA GLY A 384 19.29 -0.63 -23.63
C GLY A 384 20.06 0.05 -22.51
N GLU A 385 19.66 -0.16 -21.24
CA GLU A 385 20.28 0.43 -20.07
C GLU A 385 21.36 -0.50 -19.49
N TYR A 386 22.57 -0.02 -19.34
CA TYR A 386 23.71 -0.71 -18.72
C TYR A 386 23.94 -2.17 -19.19
N PRO A 387 23.81 -2.50 -20.50
CA PRO A 387 23.80 -3.88 -20.96
C PRO A 387 25.06 -4.65 -20.54
N GLY A 388 26.25 -4.04 -20.62
CA GLY A 388 27.51 -4.70 -20.29
C GLY A 388 27.60 -5.19 -18.84
N VAL A 389 27.12 -4.38 -17.88
CA VAL A 389 27.09 -4.77 -16.46
C VAL A 389 26.01 -5.80 -16.21
N MET A 390 24.81 -5.62 -16.76
CA MET A 390 23.70 -6.54 -16.60
C MET A 390 24.00 -7.94 -17.19
N GLU A 391 24.63 -7.99 -18.36
CA GLU A 391 25.07 -9.24 -18.97
C GLU A 391 26.13 -9.94 -18.11
N TYR A 392 27.06 -9.19 -17.52
CA TYR A 392 28.08 -9.74 -16.63
C TYR A 392 27.42 -10.32 -15.35
N LEU A 393 26.49 -9.59 -14.70
CA LEU A 393 25.75 -10.07 -13.54
C LEU A 393 25.03 -11.39 -13.83
N LEU A 394 24.35 -11.49 -14.99
CA LEU A 394 23.64 -12.70 -15.41
C LEU A 394 24.61 -13.86 -15.73
N ALA A 395 25.70 -13.59 -16.44
CA ALA A 395 26.66 -14.61 -16.84
C ALA A 395 27.42 -15.24 -15.67
N HIS A 396 27.70 -14.42 -14.64
CA HIS A 396 28.47 -14.85 -13.47
C HIS A 396 27.60 -15.13 -12.23
N ASN A 397 26.26 -14.94 -12.34
CA ASN A 397 25.31 -15.09 -11.23
C ASN A 397 25.78 -14.36 -9.96
N CYS A 398 26.13 -13.09 -10.09
CA CYS A 398 26.73 -12.31 -9.01
C CYS A 398 26.16 -10.90 -8.91
N LYS A 399 26.11 -10.38 -7.68
CA LYS A 399 25.83 -8.98 -7.33
C LYS A 399 26.71 -8.55 -6.17
N LEU A 400 26.96 -7.25 -6.00
CA LEU A 400 27.88 -6.73 -5.00
C LEU A 400 27.31 -5.51 -4.29
N GLU A 401 27.33 -5.54 -2.97
CA GLU A 401 26.91 -4.42 -2.12
C GLU A 401 27.98 -3.33 -2.06
N GLN A 402 27.58 -2.07 -2.19
CA GLN A 402 28.49 -0.91 -2.21
C GLN A 402 29.30 -0.78 -0.91
N GLU A 403 28.79 -1.28 0.23
CA GLU A 403 29.50 -1.25 1.52
C GLU A 403 30.83 -1.99 1.48
N ILE A 404 30.94 -3.07 0.69
CA ILE A 404 32.20 -3.81 0.53
C ILE A 404 33.24 -2.90 -0.12
N ILE A 405 32.85 -2.20 -1.16
CA ILE A 405 33.74 -1.30 -1.91
C ILE A 405 34.17 -0.13 -1.02
N SER A 406 33.22 0.55 -0.37
CA SER A 406 33.52 1.70 0.48
C SER A 406 34.38 1.32 1.68
N TRP A 407 34.14 0.14 2.30
CA TRP A 407 34.92 -0.35 3.42
C TRP A 407 36.37 -0.71 3.04
N LYS A 408 36.57 -1.41 1.92
CA LYS A 408 37.90 -1.79 1.43
C LYS A 408 38.73 -0.58 1.04
N ARG A 409 38.13 0.42 0.38
CA ARG A 409 38.80 1.66 0.00
C ARG A 409 39.24 2.48 1.22
N ALA A 410 38.36 2.65 2.21
CA ALA A 410 38.70 3.36 3.46
C ALA A 410 39.86 2.69 4.21
N ASN A 411 39.87 1.37 4.32
CA ASN A 411 40.93 0.62 4.98
C ASN A 411 42.28 0.70 4.22
N ASN A 412 42.23 0.72 2.87
CA ASN A 412 43.45 0.84 2.07
C ASN A 412 44.03 2.26 2.13
N ALA A 413 43.22 3.30 2.24
CA ALA A 413 43.67 4.69 2.47
C ALA A 413 44.36 4.82 3.84
N SER A 414 43.74 4.35 4.92
CA SER A 414 44.29 4.39 6.29
C SER A 414 45.60 3.58 6.40
N ARG A 415 45.73 2.46 5.70
CA ARG A 415 46.98 1.68 5.66
C ARG A 415 48.12 2.37 4.93
N ARG A 416 47.80 3.17 3.87
CA ARG A 416 48.83 3.94 3.15
C ARG A 416 49.33 5.12 3.98
N GLU A 417 48.45 5.77 4.75
CA GLU A 417 48.85 6.84 5.68
C GLU A 417 49.77 6.33 6.81
N LEU A 418 49.45 5.12 7.39
CA LEU A 418 50.27 4.47 8.41
C LEU A 418 51.64 3.98 7.90
N CYS A 419 51.81 3.75 6.60
CA CYS A 419 53.07 3.33 5.99
C CYS A 419 53.94 4.54 5.54
N MET A 420 53.42 5.76 5.61
CA MET A 420 54.11 6.99 5.25
C MET A 420 54.56 7.81 6.48
N THR A 421 54.18 7.39 7.70
CA THR A 421 54.64 7.88 8.98
C THR A 421 55.63 6.93 9.61
#